data_4bea4f60ace424329e5f2e1f07a596ec
#
_entry.id   4bea4f60ace424329e5f2e1f07a596ec
#
_cell.length_a   1.000
_cell.length_b   1.000
_cell.length_c   1.000
_cell.angle_alpha   90.00
_cell.angle_beta   90.00
_cell.angle_gamma   90.00
#
_symmetry.space_group_name_H-M   'P 1'
#
loop_
_entity.id
_entity.type
_entity.pdbx_description
1 polymer ?
#
loop_
_entity_poly.entity_id
_entity_poly.type
_entity_poly.pdbx_seq_one_letter_code
_entity_poly.pdbx_strand_id
1 'polypeptide(L)'
;MSQSDWADVKRLAAEAPDMRALFAEDARRFADFSVTAAGLLLDFSKTSLTGSSFAALLRLIRASGLEEKRAAMFAGAPINLTENRAVLHTALRAPADAQILVGGENVVPAVQETLGRFLAFAEAVRGGAIAACLLYTSPSPRD
;
A
#
# COMPACT_ATOMS: atom_id res chain seq x y z
N MET A 1 16.08 13.79 5.12
CA MET A 1 14.91 14.62 4.73
C MET A 1 15.23 16.05 5.11
N SER A 2 15.33 16.96 4.14
CA SER A 2 15.73 18.34 4.45
C SER A 2 14.51 19.14 4.93
N GLN A 3 14.74 20.06 5.90
CA GLN A 3 13.69 20.98 6.36
C GLN A 3 13.18 21.88 5.23
N SER A 4 14.03 22.17 4.23
CA SER A 4 13.69 22.98 3.08
C SER A 4 12.64 22.29 2.17
N ASP A 5 12.72 20.97 1.96
CA ASP A 5 11.76 20.24 1.13
C ASP A 5 10.35 20.24 1.76
N TRP A 6 10.27 20.10 3.09
CA TRP A 6 9.02 20.22 3.83
C TRP A 6 8.43 21.64 3.79
N ALA A 7 9.27 22.66 3.92
CA ALA A 7 8.83 24.05 3.88
C ALA A 7 8.24 24.38 2.50
N ASP A 8 8.87 23.89 1.43
CA ASP A 8 8.40 24.08 0.05
C ASP A 8 7.02 23.44 -0.18
N VAL A 9 6.86 22.18 0.25
CA VAL A 9 5.57 21.47 0.17
C VAL A 9 4.48 22.20 0.95
N LYS A 10 4.76 22.66 2.18
CA LYS A 10 3.79 23.40 2.99
C LYS A 10 3.36 24.71 2.36
N ARG A 11 4.31 25.47 1.81
CA ARG A 11 4.03 26.71 1.10
C ARG A 11 3.13 26.46 -0.09
N LEU A 12 3.48 25.50 -0.96
CA LEU A 12 2.68 25.15 -2.16
C LEU A 12 1.29 24.61 -1.80
N ALA A 13 1.15 23.93 -0.66
CA ALA A 13 -0.15 23.48 -0.17
C ALA A 13 -1.04 24.63 0.30
N ALA A 14 -0.43 25.66 0.94
CA ALA A 14 -1.16 26.86 1.36
C ALA A 14 -1.62 27.74 0.17
N GLU A 15 -0.87 27.69 -0.92
CA GLU A 15 -1.15 28.42 -2.16
C GLU A 15 -1.98 27.59 -3.16
N ALA A 16 -2.46 26.39 -2.77
CA ALA A 16 -3.13 25.47 -3.68
C ALA A 16 -4.42 26.08 -4.24
N PRO A 17 -4.60 26.10 -5.58
CA PRO A 17 -5.79 26.63 -6.21
C PRO A 17 -7.03 25.79 -5.93
N ASP A 18 -8.20 26.37 -6.12
CA ASP A 18 -9.45 25.61 -6.15
C ASP A 18 -9.43 24.57 -7.29
N MET A 19 -9.90 23.38 -6.98
CA MET A 19 -9.88 22.25 -7.94
C MET A 19 -10.67 22.53 -9.21
N ARG A 20 -11.77 23.29 -9.14
CA ARG A 20 -12.55 23.66 -10.33
C ARG A 20 -11.77 24.59 -11.25
N ALA A 21 -11.00 25.53 -10.67
CA ALA A 21 -10.10 26.39 -11.44
C ALA A 21 -9.04 25.54 -12.17
N LEU A 22 -8.44 24.57 -11.49
CA LEU A 22 -7.45 23.69 -12.10
C LEU A 22 -8.01 22.91 -13.31
N PHE A 23 -9.25 22.44 -13.25
CA PHE A 23 -9.90 21.79 -14.40
C PHE A 23 -10.31 22.76 -15.51
N ALA A 24 -10.66 23.98 -15.17
CA ALA A 24 -11.01 25.01 -16.15
C ALA A 24 -9.79 25.50 -16.95
N GLU A 25 -8.63 25.55 -16.30
CA GLU A 25 -7.36 26.00 -16.87
C GLU A 25 -6.63 24.92 -17.66
N ASP A 26 -6.85 23.63 -17.35
CA ASP A 26 -6.11 22.52 -17.94
C ASP A 26 -7.05 21.40 -18.41
N ALA A 27 -7.37 21.39 -19.69
CA ALA A 27 -8.17 20.34 -20.33
C ALA A 27 -7.49 18.96 -20.33
N ARG A 28 -6.18 18.89 -20.14
CA ARG A 28 -5.41 17.65 -20.08
C ARG A 28 -5.24 17.11 -18.67
N ARG A 29 -5.76 17.79 -17.67
CA ARG A 29 -5.54 17.49 -16.26
C ARG A 29 -5.77 16.01 -15.90
N PHE A 30 -6.82 15.39 -16.43
CA PHE A 30 -7.06 13.97 -16.21
C PHE A 30 -5.89 13.11 -16.75
N ALA A 31 -5.44 13.38 -17.96
CA ALA A 31 -4.34 12.63 -18.57
C ALA A 31 -3.00 12.82 -17.84
N ASP A 32 -2.72 14.07 -17.42
CA ASP A 32 -1.46 14.43 -16.78
C ASP A 32 -1.42 14.04 -15.29
N PHE A 33 -2.58 13.86 -14.65
CA PHE A 33 -2.72 13.45 -13.24
C PHE A 33 -3.42 12.10 -13.08
N SER A 34 -3.18 11.17 -13.99
CA SER A 34 -3.56 9.78 -13.85
C SER A 34 -2.44 8.87 -14.34
N VAL A 35 -2.42 7.64 -13.85
CA VAL A 35 -1.46 6.60 -14.27
C VAL A 35 -2.14 5.24 -14.30
N THR A 36 -1.86 4.47 -15.35
CA THR A 36 -2.32 3.08 -15.45
C THR A 36 -1.13 2.15 -15.28
N ALA A 37 -1.23 1.24 -14.32
CA ALA A 37 -0.22 0.21 -14.08
C ALA A 37 -0.88 -1.06 -13.53
N ALA A 38 -0.39 -2.22 -13.90
CA ALA A 38 -0.86 -3.53 -13.43
C ALA A 38 -2.39 -3.72 -13.54
N GLY A 39 -3.02 -3.19 -14.59
CA GLY A 39 -4.47 -3.25 -14.78
C GLY A 39 -5.30 -2.31 -13.90
N LEU A 40 -4.65 -1.44 -13.13
CA LEU A 40 -5.29 -0.45 -12.28
C LEU A 40 -5.09 0.95 -12.85
N LEU A 41 -6.14 1.77 -12.81
CA LEU A 41 -6.08 3.20 -13.08
C LEU A 41 -6.06 3.95 -11.73
N LEU A 42 -5.01 4.71 -11.48
CA LEU A 42 -4.94 5.68 -10.39
C LEU A 42 -5.23 7.07 -10.97
N ASP A 43 -6.39 7.62 -10.65
CA ASP A 43 -6.79 8.99 -10.98
C ASP A 43 -6.62 9.88 -9.75
N PHE A 44 -5.64 10.78 -9.78
CA PHE A 44 -5.40 11.81 -8.77
C PHE A 44 -5.62 13.23 -9.32
N SER A 45 -6.28 13.35 -10.47
CA SER A 45 -6.64 14.65 -11.07
C SER A 45 -7.56 15.48 -10.19
N LYS A 46 -8.41 14.79 -9.37
CA LYS A 46 -9.36 15.44 -8.44
C LYS A 46 -8.72 15.73 -7.08
N THR A 47 -7.52 16.28 -7.11
CA THR A 47 -6.78 16.78 -5.94
C THR A 47 -6.39 18.24 -6.21
N SER A 48 -6.01 18.99 -5.19
CA SER A 48 -5.50 20.37 -5.36
C SER A 48 -4.02 20.41 -5.79
N LEU A 49 -3.49 19.32 -6.36
CA LEU A 49 -2.12 19.29 -6.86
C LEU A 49 -1.97 20.11 -8.15
N THR A 50 -0.91 20.89 -8.18
CA THR A 50 -0.36 21.50 -9.39
C THR A 50 0.87 20.73 -9.85
N GLY A 51 1.36 20.98 -11.05
CA GLY A 51 2.63 20.38 -11.52
C GLY A 51 3.81 20.72 -10.59
N SER A 52 3.85 21.95 -10.05
CA SER A 52 4.91 22.37 -9.10
C SER A 52 4.80 21.68 -7.75
N SER A 53 3.60 21.55 -7.17
CA SER A 53 3.39 20.83 -5.91
C SER A 53 3.65 19.34 -6.06
N PHE A 54 3.26 18.73 -7.17
CA PHE A 54 3.57 17.33 -7.47
C PHE A 54 5.08 17.09 -7.57
N ALA A 55 5.80 17.96 -8.30
CA ALA A 55 7.27 17.88 -8.37
C ALA A 55 7.95 18.06 -7.00
N ALA A 56 7.44 18.96 -6.15
CA ALA A 56 7.95 19.16 -4.79
C ALA A 56 7.74 17.89 -3.93
N LEU A 57 6.57 17.26 -4.01
CA LEU A 57 6.29 16.00 -3.32
C LEU A 57 7.22 14.87 -3.79
N LEU A 58 7.47 14.76 -5.09
CA LEU A 58 8.41 13.76 -5.61
C LEU A 58 9.84 13.99 -5.13
N ARG A 59 10.30 15.26 -5.05
CA ARG A 59 11.61 15.58 -4.45
C ARG A 59 11.67 15.17 -2.99
N LEU A 60 10.64 15.50 -2.20
CA LEU A 60 10.55 15.13 -0.79
C LEU A 60 10.61 13.60 -0.60
N ILE A 61 9.85 12.85 -1.40
CA ILE A 61 9.83 11.39 -1.36
C ILE A 61 11.22 10.80 -1.68
N ARG A 62 11.88 11.29 -2.73
CA ARG A 62 13.23 10.85 -3.07
C ARG A 62 14.24 11.15 -1.96
N ALA A 63 14.18 12.35 -1.39
CA ALA A 63 15.03 12.76 -0.28
C ALA A 63 14.76 12.00 1.04
N SER A 64 13.61 11.32 1.15
CA SER A 64 13.25 10.52 2.34
C SER A 64 13.87 9.11 2.37
N GLY A 65 14.57 8.70 1.31
CA GLY A 65 15.13 7.35 1.19
C GLY A 65 14.07 6.27 0.97
N LEU A 66 12.94 6.63 0.31
CA LEU A 66 11.85 5.68 0.08
C LEU A 66 12.30 4.49 -0.78
N GLU A 67 13.14 4.73 -1.81
CA GLU A 67 13.60 3.67 -2.71
C GLU A 67 14.43 2.63 -1.97
N GLU A 68 15.34 3.06 -1.11
CA GLU A 68 16.17 2.18 -0.29
C GLU A 68 15.32 1.39 0.71
N LYS A 69 14.33 2.03 1.34
CA LYS A 69 13.41 1.37 2.26
C LYS A 69 12.54 0.35 1.54
N ARG A 70 12.08 0.67 0.34
CA ARG A 70 11.32 -0.26 -0.51
C ARG A 70 12.17 -1.47 -0.89
N ALA A 71 13.39 -1.26 -1.35
CA ALA A 71 14.31 -2.34 -1.67
C ALA A 71 14.60 -3.22 -0.45
N ALA A 72 14.84 -2.62 0.71
CA ALA A 72 15.04 -3.34 1.96
C ALA A 72 13.82 -4.17 2.37
N MET A 73 12.60 -3.64 2.18
CA MET A 73 11.35 -4.37 2.43
C MET A 73 11.24 -5.61 1.55
N PHE A 74 11.50 -5.49 0.25
CA PHE A 74 11.47 -6.62 -0.68
C PHE A 74 12.58 -7.64 -0.42
N ALA A 75 13.71 -7.20 0.12
CA ALA A 75 14.82 -8.07 0.52
C ALA A 75 14.62 -8.76 1.89
N GLY A 76 13.48 -8.56 2.56
CA GLY A 76 13.20 -9.16 3.85
C GLY A 76 13.99 -8.56 5.02
N ALA A 77 14.53 -7.35 4.86
CA ALA A 77 15.24 -6.66 5.93
C ALA A 77 14.28 -6.26 7.08
N PRO A 78 14.77 -6.16 8.33
CA PRO A 78 13.95 -5.78 9.49
C PRO A 78 13.66 -4.29 9.51
N ILE A 79 12.84 -3.80 8.58
CA ILE A 79 12.47 -2.39 8.42
C ILE A 79 11.43 -1.90 9.43
N ASN A 80 10.73 -2.81 10.11
CA ASN A 80 9.87 -2.45 11.24
C ASN A 80 10.74 -2.25 12.48
N LEU A 81 11.16 -1.01 12.71
CA LEU A 81 12.10 -0.67 13.78
C LEU A 81 11.50 -0.82 15.18
N THR A 82 10.19 -0.74 15.34
CA THR A 82 9.51 -0.88 16.63
C THR A 82 9.50 -2.32 17.12
N GLU A 83 9.36 -3.27 16.22
CA GLU A 83 9.28 -4.69 16.52
C GLU A 83 10.54 -5.47 16.08
N ASN A 84 11.50 -4.76 15.48
CA ASN A 84 12.74 -5.31 14.95
C ASN A 84 12.53 -6.53 14.05
N ARG A 85 11.60 -6.42 13.09
CA ARG A 85 11.27 -7.52 12.17
C ARG A 85 11.02 -7.05 10.73
N ALA A 86 11.06 -8.00 9.82
CA ALA A 86 10.71 -7.80 8.42
C ALA A 86 9.21 -7.52 8.25
N VAL A 87 8.85 -6.81 7.17
CA VAL A 87 7.47 -6.58 6.74
C VAL A 87 7.22 -7.46 5.52
N LEU A 88 6.45 -8.53 5.69
CA LEU A 88 6.35 -9.63 4.73
C LEU A 88 5.06 -9.63 3.89
N HIS A 89 4.44 -8.48 3.68
CA HIS A 89 3.24 -8.39 2.81
C HIS A 89 3.51 -8.87 1.38
N THR A 90 4.75 -8.77 0.92
CA THR A 90 5.20 -9.28 -0.38
C THR A 90 5.23 -10.80 -0.42
N ALA A 91 5.64 -11.46 0.66
CA ALA A 91 5.68 -12.92 0.75
C ALA A 91 4.28 -13.56 0.68
N LEU A 92 3.26 -12.88 1.24
CA LEU A 92 1.87 -13.35 1.18
C LEU A 92 1.29 -13.39 -0.24
N ARG A 93 1.91 -12.69 -1.18
CA ARG A 93 1.48 -12.56 -2.57
C ARG A 93 2.50 -13.11 -3.56
N ALA A 94 3.58 -13.67 -3.04
CA ALA A 94 4.63 -14.25 -3.86
C ALA A 94 4.16 -15.59 -4.47
N PRO A 95 4.59 -15.93 -5.68
CA PRO A 95 4.39 -17.27 -6.22
C PRO A 95 5.10 -18.32 -5.35
N ALA A 96 4.61 -19.55 -5.40
CA ALA A 96 5.08 -20.64 -4.50
C ALA A 96 6.57 -20.99 -4.67
N ASP A 97 7.13 -20.71 -5.84
CA ASP A 97 8.55 -20.91 -6.20
C ASP A 97 9.46 -19.72 -5.89
N ALA A 98 8.90 -18.62 -5.37
CA ALA A 98 9.67 -17.44 -5.03
C ALA A 98 10.60 -17.69 -3.84
N GLN A 99 11.69 -16.93 -3.79
CA GLN A 99 12.63 -16.91 -2.67
C GLN A 99 12.62 -15.54 -1.99
N ILE A 100 12.11 -15.51 -0.75
CA ILE A 100 12.16 -14.32 0.10
C ILE A 100 12.85 -14.73 1.40
N LEU A 101 14.07 -14.25 1.57
CA LEU A 101 14.92 -14.66 2.69
C LEU A 101 14.73 -13.69 3.89
N VAL A 102 14.50 -14.25 5.06
CA VAL A 102 14.49 -13.53 6.33
C VAL A 102 15.41 -14.27 7.29
N GLY A 103 16.45 -13.62 7.75
CA GLY A 103 17.46 -14.28 8.58
C GLY A 103 18.18 -15.46 7.90
N GLY A 104 18.22 -15.47 6.56
CA GLY A 104 18.80 -16.55 5.77
C GLY A 104 17.84 -17.71 5.45
N GLU A 105 16.62 -17.70 5.95
CA GLU A 105 15.60 -18.72 5.72
C GLU A 105 14.55 -18.26 4.71
N ASN A 106 14.16 -19.11 3.74
CA ASN A 106 13.09 -18.79 2.81
C ASN A 106 11.73 -18.93 3.48
N VAL A 107 10.99 -17.83 3.65
CA VAL A 107 9.70 -17.79 4.33
C VAL A 107 8.52 -18.21 3.44
N VAL A 108 8.68 -18.30 2.13
CA VAL A 108 7.59 -18.59 1.18
C VAL A 108 6.97 -19.97 1.43
N PRO A 109 7.71 -21.08 1.68
CA PRO A 109 7.10 -22.37 1.96
C PRO A 109 6.17 -22.36 3.19
N ALA A 110 6.57 -21.73 4.28
CA ALA A 110 5.74 -21.61 5.49
C ALA A 110 4.48 -20.75 5.26
N VAL A 111 4.59 -19.71 4.43
CA VAL A 111 3.44 -18.89 4.00
C VAL A 111 2.46 -19.73 3.20
N GLN A 112 2.92 -20.52 2.23
CA GLN A 112 2.07 -21.38 1.38
C GLN A 112 1.40 -22.50 2.18
N GLU A 113 2.11 -23.12 3.11
CA GLU A 113 1.53 -24.11 4.01
C GLU A 113 0.41 -23.50 4.86
N THR A 114 0.65 -22.33 5.45
CA THR A 114 -0.34 -21.63 6.28
C THR A 114 -1.56 -21.23 5.45
N LEU A 115 -1.35 -20.73 4.23
CA LEU A 115 -2.42 -20.40 3.30
C LEU A 115 -3.26 -21.64 2.94
N GLY A 116 -2.60 -22.78 2.66
CA GLY A 116 -3.29 -24.03 2.37
C GLY A 116 -4.19 -24.47 3.52
N ARG A 117 -3.70 -24.42 4.77
CA ARG A 117 -4.50 -24.73 5.96
C ARG A 117 -5.68 -23.78 6.14
N PHE A 118 -5.47 -22.50 5.89
CA PHE A 118 -6.53 -21.48 5.96
C PHE A 118 -7.62 -21.72 4.93
N LEU A 119 -7.24 -22.01 3.68
CA LEU A 119 -8.19 -22.33 2.61
C LEU A 119 -8.97 -23.62 2.88
N ALA A 120 -8.30 -24.67 3.38
CA ALA A 120 -8.97 -25.93 3.77
C ALA A 120 -9.99 -25.70 4.89
N PHE A 121 -9.65 -24.88 5.87
CA PHE A 121 -10.60 -24.48 6.93
C PHE A 121 -11.80 -23.71 6.35
N ALA A 122 -11.57 -22.75 5.47
CA ALA A 122 -12.63 -21.98 4.83
C ALA A 122 -13.58 -22.87 4.01
N GLU A 123 -13.04 -23.85 3.27
CA GLU A 123 -13.86 -24.82 2.52
C GLU A 123 -14.63 -25.76 3.46
N ALA A 124 -14.06 -26.19 4.58
CA ALA A 124 -14.77 -26.99 5.57
C ALA A 124 -15.97 -26.23 6.20
N VAL A 125 -15.81 -24.93 6.45
CA VAL A 125 -16.93 -24.07 6.90
C VAL A 125 -17.98 -23.92 5.81
N ARG A 126 -17.59 -23.62 4.57
CA ARG A 126 -18.51 -23.48 3.44
C ARG A 126 -19.25 -24.77 3.10
N GLY A 127 -18.57 -25.90 3.20
CA GLY A 127 -19.12 -27.23 2.97
C GLY A 127 -19.97 -27.79 4.11
N GLY A 128 -20.08 -27.06 5.24
CA GLY A 128 -20.85 -27.48 6.41
C GLY A 128 -20.16 -28.56 7.28
N ALA A 129 -18.91 -28.93 6.99
CA ALA A 129 -18.14 -29.85 7.83
C ALA A 129 -17.79 -29.23 9.20
N ILE A 130 -17.72 -27.91 9.25
CA ILE A 130 -17.59 -27.11 10.46
C ILE A 130 -18.83 -26.22 10.55
N ALA A 131 -19.77 -26.56 11.44
CA ALA A 131 -20.95 -25.76 11.70
C ALA A 131 -20.66 -24.73 12.79
N ALA A 132 -20.91 -23.46 12.49
CA ALA A 132 -20.98 -22.43 13.52
C ALA A 132 -22.26 -22.67 14.34
N CYS A 133 -22.19 -22.50 15.66
CA CYS A 133 -23.37 -22.50 16.49
C CYS A 133 -24.14 -21.19 16.23
N LEU A 134 -25.14 -21.24 15.37
CA LEU A 134 -25.96 -20.09 14.98
C LEU A 134 -26.76 -19.48 16.14
N LEU A 135 -26.82 -20.17 17.30
CA LEU A 135 -27.46 -19.67 18.52
C LEU A 135 -26.69 -18.51 19.19
N TYR A 136 -25.46 -18.26 18.76
CA TYR A 136 -24.56 -17.23 19.31
C TYR A 136 -23.93 -16.35 18.23
N THR A 137 -24.59 -16.17 17.11
CA THR A 137 -24.26 -14.99 16.30
C THR A 137 -24.52 -13.81 17.22
N SER A 138 -23.46 -13.11 17.59
CA SER A 138 -23.53 -11.93 18.45
C SER A 138 -24.69 -11.06 17.98
N PRO A 139 -25.70 -10.78 18.83
CA PRO A 139 -26.74 -9.83 18.46
C PRO A 139 -26.03 -8.53 18.11
N SER A 140 -26.31 -8.00 16.94
CA SER A 140 -25.85 -6.67 16.59
C SER A 140 -26.34 -5.72 17.66
N PRO A 141 -25.53 -4.83 18.22
CA PRO A 141 -26.00 -3.81 19.16
C PRO A 141 -27.08 -2.86 18.56
N ARG A 142 -27.55 -3.15 17.37
CA ARG A 142 -28.52 -2.37 16.61
C ARG A 142 -29.86 -3.08 16.39
N ASP A 143 -30.02 -4.30 16.91
CA ASP A 143 -31.28 -5.05 16.89
C ASP A 143 -32.08 -4.78 18.15
#